data_bc26ef2fffeb5d57d739e9377cb24a06
#
_entry.id   bc26ef2fffeb5d57d739e9377cb24a06
#
_cell.length_a   1.000
_cell.length_b   1.000
_cell.length_c   1.000
_cell.angle_alpha   90.00
_cell.angle_beta   90.00
_cell.angle_gamma   90.00
#
_symmetry.space_group_name_H-M   'P 1'
#
loop_
_entity.id
_entity.type
_entity.pdbx_description
1 polymer ?
#
loop_
_entity_poly.entity_id
_entity_poly.type
_entity_poly.pdbx_seq_one_letter_code
_entity_poly.pdbx_strand_id
1 'polypeptide(L)'
;MLGGQDTFIDKILKAIMDAILTVAKLLVTFTLSNEFITIGVWFLVLNIIAIILMKRDKQYAKEEKRRIRESTLLTVALAGGALGMYYAMYKYKHKTLHKKFTICVPLFIVLHFAFISYAVISSFII
;
A
#
# COMPACT_ATOMS: atom_id res chain seq x y z
N MET A 1 -36.65 27.47 15.01
CA MET A 1 -36.24 27.23 15.26
C MET A 1 -35.54 26.54 15.59
N LEU A 2 -35.31 26.17 15.62
CA LEU A 2 -34.60 25.27 15.69
C LEU A 2 -33.32 25.54 16.00
N GLY A 3 -32.97 26.56 15.87
CA GLY A 3 -31.68 26.92 15.78
C GLY A 3 -30.90 26.90 16.98
N GLY A 4 -29.96 26.32 17.17
CA GLY A 4 -29.02 26.44 18.23
C GLY A 4 -29.05 25.39 19.29
N GLN A 5 -30.06 24.56 19.27
CA GLN A 5 -30.08 23.47 20.22
C GLN A 5 -29.70 22.17 19.55
N ASP A 6 -28.46 21.76 19.77
CA ASP A 6 -28.00 20.47 19.30
C ASP A 6 -28.72 19.37 20.07
N THR A 7 -29.19 18.36 19.37
CA THR A 7 -29.78 17.20 20.00
C THR A 7 -28.67 16.40 20.70
N PHE A 8 -29.06 15.51 21.62
CA PHE A 8 -28.13 14.60 22.29
C PHE A 8 -27.35 13.79 21.25
N ILE A 9 -28.03 13.35 20.19
CA ILE A 9 -27.41 12.58 19.11
C ILE A 9 -26.37 13.40 18.38
N ASP A 10 -26.67 14.68 18.08
CA ASP A 10 -25.72 15.56 17.40
C ASP A 10 -24.43 15.76 18.21
N LYS A 11 -24.58 15.91 19.52
CA LYS A 11 -23.43 16.03 20.43
C LYS A 11 -22.57 14.78 20.44
N ILE A 12 -23.20 13.59 20.45
CA ILE A 12 -22.48 12.32 20.40
C ILE A 12 -21.76 12.17 19.07
N LEU A 13 -22.44 12.44 17.96
CA LEU A 13 -21.85 12.35 16.63
C LEU A 13 -20.66 13.28 16.50
N LYS A 14 -20.78 14.50 16.98
CA LYS A 14 -19.70 15.46 16.94
C LYS A 14 -18.49 14.98 17.76
N ALA A 15 -18.74 14.46 18.96
CA ALA A 15 -17.69 13.93 19.82
C ALA A 15 -16.95 12.76 19.15
N ILE A 16 -17.70 11.86 18.51
CA ILE A 16 -17.12 10.73 17.80
C ILE A 16 -16.27 11.21 16.64
N MET A 17 -16.79 12.15 15.85
CA MET A 17 -16.03 12.70 14.71
C MET A 17 -14.77 13.41 15.17
N ASP A 18 -14.84 14.20 16.23
CA ASP A 18 -13.68 14.89 16.77
C ASP A 18 -12.62 13.88 17.26
N ALA A 19 -13.05 12.80 17.90
CA ALA A 19 -12.14 11.74 18.34
C ALA A 19 -11.46 11.06 17.15
N ILE A 20 -12.21 10.74 16.10
CA ILE A 20 -11.66 10.14 14.88
C ILE A 20 -10.65 11.06 14.24
N LEU A 21 -10.98 12.34 14.10
CA LEU A 21 -10.08 13.32 13.50
C LEU A 21 -8.80 13.50 14.33
N THR A 22 -8.94 13.51 15.65
CA THR A 22 -7.79 13.64 16.54
C THR A 22 -6.85 12.44 16.41
N VAL A 23 -7.40 11.22 16.41
CA VAL A 23 -6.60 10.01 16.21
C VAL A 23 -5.92 10.02 14.85
N ALA A 24 -6.66 10.39 13.81
CA ALA A 24 -6.09 10.48 12.46
C ALA A 24 -4.95 11.48 12.40
N LYS A 25 -5.10 12.65 13.01
CA LYS A 25 -4.04 13.67 13.07
C LYS A 25 -2.81 13.16 13.82
N LEU A 26 -3.00 12.47 14.94
CA LEU A 26 -1.90 11.92 15.73
C LEU A 26 -1.14 10.86 14.93
N LEU A 27 -1.86 9.98 14.22
CA LEU A 27 -1.23 8.96 13.40
C LEU A 27 -0.45 9.59 12.25
N VAL A 28 -1.02 10.55 11.56
CA VAL A 28 -0.36 11.25 10.46
C VAL A 28 0.88 11.98 10.97
N THR A 29 0.76 12.72 12.08
CA THR A 29 1.88 13.45 12.66
C THR A 29 3.01 12.52 13.07
N PHE A 30 2.68 11.42 13.74
CA PHE A 30 3.66 10.42 14.15
C PHE A 30 4.37 9.81 12.95
N THR A 31 3.61 9.45 11.92
CA THR A 31 4.15 8.86 10.70
C THR A 31 5.08 9.85 9.97
N LEU A 32 4.64 11.10 9.83
CA LEU A 32 5.42 12.12 9.13
C LEU A 32 6.66 12.57 9.91
N SER A 33 6.62 12.50 11.24
CA SER A 33 7.76 12.89 12.06
C SER A 33 8.90 11.88 12.04
N ASN A 34 8.64 10.66 11.57
CA ASN A 34 9.65 9.62 11.48
C ASN A 34 9.67 9.07 10.06
N GLU A 35 10.68 9.47 9.28
CA GLU A 35 10.80 9.12 7.87
C GLU A 35 10.88 7.62 7.65
N PHE A 36 11.56 6.90 8.54
CA PHE A 36 11.70 5.45 8.39
C PHE A 36 10.38 4.73 8.60
N ILE A 37 9.57 5.18 9.55
CA ILE A 37 8.24 4.62 9.77
C ILE A 37 7.35 4.89 8.55
N THR A 38 7.41 6.10 8.00
CA THR A 38 6.63 6.47 6.82
C THR A 38 6.98 5.57 5.63
N ILE A 39 8.26 5.39 5.36
CA ILE A 39 8.73 4.53 4.27
C ILE A 39 8.28 3.08 4.51
N GLY A 40 8.44 2.59 5.74
CA GLY A 40 8.04 1.22 6.08
C GLY A 40 6.55 0.97 5.91
N VAL A 41 5.72 1.90 6.35
CA VAL A 41 4.26 1.81 6.19
C VAL A 41 3.89 1.84 4.71
N TRP A 42 4.51 2.71 3.93
CA TRP A 42 4.28 2.81 2.49
C TRP A 42 4.55 1.47 1.80
N PHE A 43 5.73 0.88 2.03
CA PHE A 43 6.08 -0.41 1.43
C PHE A 43 5.16 -1.53 1.91
N LEU A 44 4.81 -1.56 3.20
CA LEU A 44 3.92 -2.58 3.74
C LEU A 44 2.54 -2.52 3.06
N VAL A 45 1.96 -1.33 2.96
CA VAL A 45 0.65 -1.15 2.34
C VAL A 45 0.67 -1.58 0.88
N LEU A 46 1.69 -1.16 0.12
CA LEU A 46 1.79 -1.50 -1.30
C LEU A 46 2.03 -2.99 -1.52
N ASN A 47 2.79 -3.65 -0.65
CA ASN A 47 2.98 -5.09 -0.73
C ASN A 47 1.68 -5.85 -0.48
N ILE A 48 0.89 -5.42 0.50
CA ILE A 48 -0.43 -6.01 0.75
C ILE A 48 -1.35 -5.80 -0.46
N ILE A 49 -1.37 -4.59 -1.00
CA ILE A 49 -2.17 -4.29 -2.20
C ILE A 49 -1.74 -5.17 -3.37
N ALA A 50 -0.43 -5.35 -3.56
CA ALA A 50 0.10 -6.20 -4.63
C ALA A 50 -0.39 -7.64 -4.51
N ILE A 51 -0.36 -8.19 -3.31
CA ILE A 51 -0.83 -9.56 -3.05
C ILE A 51 -2.32 -9.68 -3.36
N ILE A 52 -3.12 -8.72 -2.89
CA ILE A 52 -4.57 -8.72 -3.12
C ILE A 52 -4.87 -8.61 -4.62
N LEU A 53 -4.22 -7.69 -5.32
CA LEU A 53 -4.44 -7.50 -6.76
C LEU A 53 -4.07 -8.75 -7.56
N MET A 54 -2.95 -9.37 -7.24
CA MET A 54 -2.51 -10.59 -7.92
C MET A 54 -3.49 -11.74 -7.68
N LYS A 55 -3.98 -11.88 -6.45
CA LYS A 55 -4.97 -12.89 -6.11
C LYS A 55 -6.27 -12.66 -6.88
N ARG A 56 -6.73 -11.41 -6.95
CA ARG A 56 -7.95 -11.08 -7.69
C ARG A 56 -7.78 -11.27 -9.18
N ASP A 57 -6.62 -10.90 -9.73
CA ASP A 57 -6.37 -11.12 -11.17
C ASP A 57 -6.42 -12.59 -11.53
N LYS A 58 -5.84 -13.45 -10.68
CA LYS A 58 -5.93 -14.90 -10.89
C LYS A 58 -7.36 -15.40 -10.81
N GLN A 59 -8.13 -14.91 -9.84
CA GLN A 59 -9.53 -15.29 -9.69
C GLN A 59 -10.36 -14.84 -10.89
N TYR A 60 -10.15 -13.61 -11.37
CA TYR A 60 -10.85 -13.11 -12.56
C TYR A 60 -10.52 -13.93 -13.80
N ALA A 61 -9.27 -14.37 -13.94
CA ALA A 61 -8.89 -15.24 -15.04
C ALA A 61 -9.63 -16.58 -15.00
N LYS A 62 -9.81 -17.16 -13.81
CA LYS A 62 -10.55 -18.42 -13.64
C LYS A 62 -12.05 -18.24 -13.92
N GLU A 63 -12.62 -17.10 -13.56
CA GLU A 63 -14.04 -16.82 -13.74
C GLU A 63 -14.37 -16.22 -15.11
N GLU A 64 -13.36 -16.09 -15.97
CA GLU A 64 -13.51 -15.48 -17.30
C GLU A 64 -14.00 -14.04 -17.24
N LYS A 65 -13.72 -13.34 -16.12
CA LYS A 65 -14.02 -11.93 -15.96
C LYS A 65 -12.88 -11.08 -16.50
N ARG A 66 -13.15 -9.78 -16.68
CA ARG A 66 -12.14 -8.84 -17.13
C ARG A 66 -10.98 -8.81 -16.14
N ARG A 67 -9.78 -9.10 -16.63
CA ARG A 67 -8.57 -9.14 -15.80
C ARG A 67 -8.04 -7.74 -15.50
N ILE A 68 -7.27 -7.66 -14.42
CA ILE A 68 -6.57 -6.44 -14.06
C ILE A 68 -5.46 -6.19 -15.08
N ARG A 69 -5.27 -4.94 -15.49
CA ARG A 69 -4.25 -4.59 -16.47
C ARG A 69 -2.85 -4.90 -15.92
N GLU A 70 -1.98 -5.44 -16.78
CA GLU A 70 -0.60 -5.71 -16.40
C GLU A 70 0.14 -4.42 -16.00
N SER A 71 -0.15 -3.31 -16.67
CA SER A 71 0.45 -2.01 -16.32
C SER A 71 0.08 -1.58 -14.89
N THR A 72 -1.13 -1.85 -14.44
CA THR A 72 -1.54 -1.55 -13.07
C THR A 72 -0.73 -2.38 -12.07
N LEU A 73 -0.58 -3.68 -12.33
CA LEU A 73 0.17 -4.57 -11.47
C LEU A 73 1.65 -4.16 -11.40
N LEU A 74 2.24 -3.86 -12.55
CA LEU A 74 3.65 -3.43 -12.61
C LEU A 74 3.85 -2.07 -11.94
N THR A 75 2.88 -1.16 -12.07
CA THR A 75 2.96 0.14 -11.40
C THR A 75 2.95 0.00 -9.88
N VAL A 76 2.10 -0.86 -9.34
CA VAL A 76 2.07 -1.15 -7.90
C VAL A 76 3.40 -1.76 -7.46
N ALA A 77 3.95 -2.67 -8.24
CA ALA A 77 5.25 -3.27 -7.94
C ALA A 77 6.35 -2.22 -7.93
N LEU A 78 6.38 -1.36 -8.94
CA LEU A 78 7.38 -0.28 -9.04
C LEU A 78 7.26 0.71 -7.88
N ALA A 79 6.04 1.04 -7.48
CA ALA A 79 5.79 2.01 -6.41
C ALA A 79 6.20 1.51 -5.02
N GLY A 80 6.41 0.22 -4.84
CA GLY A 80 6.87 -0.35 -3.58
C GLY A 80 6.35 -1.75 -3.28
N GLY A 81 5.48 -2.29 -4.11
CA GLY A 81 4.85 -3.59 -3.88
C GLY A 81 5.57 -4.77 -4.51
N ALA A 82 6.84 -4.62 -4.91
CA ALA A 82 7.55 -5.66 -5.67
C ALA A 82 7.72 -6.96 -4.88
N LEU A 83 8.03 -6.88 -3.59
CA LEU A 83 8.17 -8.09 -2.76
C LEU A 83 6.86 -8.85 -2.64
N GLY A 84 5.76 -8.13 -2.38
CA GLY A 84 4.44 -8.73 -2.32
C GLY A 84 4.01 -9.33 -3.64
N MET A 85 4.31 -8.64 -4.74
CA MET A 85 4.03 -9.12 -6.09
C MET A 85 4.79 -10.42 -6.37
N TYR A 86 6.08 -10.45 -6.05
CA TYR A 86 6.92 -11.63 -6.21
C TYR A 86 6.37 -12.81 -5.41
N TYR A 87 6.07 -12.57 -4.13
CA TYR A 87 5.49 -13.60 -3.27
C TYR A 87 4.19 -14.15 -3.83
N ALA A 88 3.30 -13.26 -4.27
CA ALA A 88 2.00 -13.67 -4.81
C ALA A 88 2.12 -14.41 -6.14
N MET A 89 3.06 -14.02 -6.99
CA MET A 89 3.30 -14.72 -8.26
C MET A 89 3.60 -16.20 -8.02
N TYR A 90 4.49 -16.47 -7.09
CA TYR A 90 4.92 -17.85 -6.83
C TYR A 90 3.95 -18.60 -5.94
N LYS A 91 3.32 -17.95 -4.97
CA LYS A 91 2.33 -18.60 -4.10
C LYS A 91 1.11 -19.04 -4.89
N TYR A 92 0.60 -18.18 -5.76
CA TYR A 92 -0.61 -18.48 -6.54
C TYR A 92 -0.28 -19.05 -7.91
N LYS A 93 0.99 -19.23 -8.23
CA LYS A 93 1.46 -19.72 -9.54
C LYS A 93 0.81 -18.95 -10.68
N HIS A 94 0.81 -17.63 -10.57
CA HIS A 94 0.15 -16.74 -11.52
C HIS A 94 1.17 -15.79 -12.13
N LYS A 95 1.12 -15.67 -13.46
CA LYS A 95 1.99 -14.80 -14.27
C LYS A 95 3.48 -15.14 -14.18
N THR A 96 3.82 -16.32 -13.65
CA THR A 96 5.24 -16.75 -13.58
C THR A 96 5.83 -16.99 -14.96
N LEU A 97 5.00 -17.23 -15.98
CA LEU A 97 5.45 -17.43 -17.36
C LEU A 97 5.49 -16.12 -18.17
N HIS A 98 4.99 -15.02 -17.63
CA HIS A 98 5.04 -13.73 -18.30
C HIS A 98 6.40 -13.09 -18.08
N LYS A 99 7.15 -12.89 -19.16
CA LYS A 99 8.50 -12.33 -19.08
C LYS A 99 8.55 -10.97 -18.38
N LYS A 100 7.54 -10.12 -18.63
CA LYS A 100 7.49 -8.80 -17.99
C LYS A 100 7.55 -8.92 -16.47
N PHE A 101 6.75 -9.81 -15.90
CA PHE A 101 6.71 -10.00 -14.45
C PHE A 101 7.94 -10.72 -13.94
N THR A 102 8.41 -11.72 -14.66
CA THR A 102 9.57 -12.52 -14.25
C THR A 102 10.86 -11.70 -14.24
N ILE A 103 10.97 -10.71 -15.10
CA ILE A 103 12.16 -9.85 -15.21
C ILE A 103 11.99 -8.57 -14.40
N CYS A 104 10.84 -7.89 -14.55
CA CYS A 104 10.63 -6.57 -13.94
C CYS A 104 10.46 -6.64 -12.41
N VAL A 105 9.75 -7.63 -11.90
CA VAL A 105 9.50 -7.71 -10.46
C VAL A 105 10.78 -7.91 -9.66
N PRO A 106 11.65 -8.87 -9.98
CA PRO A 106 12.95 -8.97 -9.30
C PRO A 106 13.81 -7.71 -9.47
N LEU A 107 13.78 -7.09 -10.64
CA LEU A 107 14.52 -5.84 -10.87
C LEU A 107 14.01 -4.73 -9.94
N PHE A 108 12.71 -4.61 -9.79
CA PHE A 108 12.11 -3.63 -8.88
C PHE A 108 12.48 -3.91 -7.42
N ILE A 109 12.57 -5.17 -7.02
CA ILE A 109 13.03 -5.54 -5.69
C ILE A 109 14.45 -5.03 -5.45
N VAL A 110 15.34 -5.25 -6.40
CA VAL A 110 16.72 -4.76 -6.31
C VAL A 110 16.75 -3.24 -6.21
N LEU A 111 15.96 -2.55 -7.02
CA LEU A 111 15.88 -1.09 -6.98
C LEU A 111 15.36 -0.60 -5.62
N HIS A 112 14.37 -1.27 -5.05
CA HIS A 112 13.82 -0.88 -3.75
C HIS A 112 14.85 -1.08 -2.64
N PHE A 113 15.59 -2.19 -2.64
CA PHE A 113 16.66 -2.41 -1.67
C PHE A 113 17.76 -1.36 -1.82
N ALA A 114 18.13 -1.00 -3.03
CA ALA A 114 19.11 0.04 -3.28
C ALA A 114 18.63 1.38 -2.74
N PHE A 115 17.37 1.73 -2.98
CA PHE A 115 16.77 2.97 -2.47
C PHE A 115 16.75 3.01 -0.95
N ILE A 116 16.32 1.92 -0.32
CA ILE A 116 16.25 1.83 1.14
C ILE A 116 17.66 1.91 1.74
N SER A 117 18.63 1.20 1.15
CA SER A 117 20.02 1.23 1.61
C SER A 117 20.59 2.64 1.50
N TYR A 118 20.35 3.33 0.40
CA TYR A 118 20.79 4.70 0.22
C TYR A 118 20.18 5.61 1.28
N ALA A 119 18.87 5.48 1.53
CA ALA A 119 18.19 6.32 2.52
C ALA A 119 18.75 6.09 3.93
N VAL A 120 19.01 4.84 4.29
CA VAL A 120 19.57 4.50 5.60
C VAL A 120 20.99 5.02 5.74
N ILE A 121 21.83 4.79 4.74
CA ILE A 121 23.23 5.24 4.77
C ILE A 121 23.30 6.77 4.83
N SER A 122 22.50 7.46 4.02
CA SER A 122 22.45 8.92 4.03
C SER A 122 22.07 9.46 5.39
N SER A 123 21.14 8.81 6.06
CA SER A 123 20.67 9.20 7.37
C SER A 123 21.76 9.09 8.43
N PHE A 124 22.65 8.10 8.33
CA PHE A 124 23.75 7.92 9.28
C PHE A 124 24.94 8.84 8.99
N ILE A 125 25.16 9.20 7.72
CA ILE A 125 26.32 10.03 7.33
C ILE A 125 26.01 11.51 7.53
N ILE A 126 24.80 11.93 7.29
CA ILE A 126 24.36 13.31 7.44
C ILE A 126 23.80 13.54 8.85
#